data_56418fa06fe312f168552829d6b14698
#
_entry.id   56418fa06fe312f168552829d6b14698
#
_cell.length_a   1.000
_cell.length_b   1.000
_cell.length_c   1.000
_cell.angle_alpha   90.00
_cell.angle_beta   90.00
_cell.angle_gamma   90.00
#
_symmetry.space_group_name_H-M   'P 1'
#
loop_
_entity.id
_entity.type
_entity.pdbx_description
1 polymer ?
#
loop_
_entity_poly.entity_id
_entity_poly.type
_entity_poly.pdbx_seq_one_letter_code
_entity_poly.pdbx_strand_id
1 'polypeptide(L)'
;MNWLSQYKNTPASLRLTCFITSIIFSVLMTSPARAEEDRLVGLIPAITAAKPFKLAVTVVHLNDDFYKGIIYGITDEAKRTGVNVVQVSVAGAYGNVREQFAQLEAFKSIGADVAVLAPAAYNGFDPIIKSLKDAGIKVASVGIPVDSKNIDFGVLQDDTYIGKLMADAVCKAAAKPKKVAMIPGPAGAEWVRLRYEGFKAEAQKCTSPVSVIDSAFGGGIDLQEGLAKASDLMLRNPDINFIYTPQITLGMGAVQAIRQQHRDAAVVSSAMVKRAVPMIEDGKMLAVVSEPGIIMGRLIVQYAIREMENKPLPNLAPAGADGLSYAHYNVPNKVLDKSNVATHPFETYEIAPADWKVPAMQ
;
A
#
# COMPACT_ATOMS: atom_id res chain seq x y z
N MET A 1 -12.13 -75.61 -63.23
CA MET A 1 -11.78 -76.96 -62.80
C MET A 1 -11.92 -77.01 -61.32
N ASN A 2 -13.09 -77.47 -60.84
CA ASN A 2 -13.31 -78.79 -60.24
C ASN A 2 -12.48 -78.95 -58.96
N TRP A 3 -12.93 -79.27 -57.77
CA TRP A 3 -14.02 -80.16 -57.32
C TRP A 3 -14.22 -79.86 -55.81
N LEU A 4 -15.42 -79.62 -55.25
CA LEU A 4 -16.31 -80.59 -54.58
C LEU A 4 -15.61 -81.45 -53.50
N SER A 5 -16.03 -81.66 -52.32
CA SER A 5 -17.39 -81.81 -51.71
C SER A 5 -17.28 -82.14 -50.22
N GLN A 6 -18.30 -81.74 -49.47
CA GLN A 6 -19.03 -82.54 -48.46
C GLN A 6 -18.28 -83.15 -47.23
N TYR A 7 -18.72 -82.89 -46.03
CA TYR A 7 -19.77 -83.60 -45.25
C TYR A 7 -19.99 -82.91 -43.88
N LYS A 8 -21.21 -82.50 -43.64
CA LYS A 8 -22.11 -82.81 -42.54
C LYS A 8 -21.52 -83.31 -41.19
N ASN A 9 -21.81 -82.59 -40.07
CA ASN A 9 -22.84 -82.93 -39.07
C ASN A 9 -22.66 -82.07 -37.82
N THR A 10 -23.76 -81.38 -37.36
CA THR A 10 -24.01 -80.88 -36.04
C THR A 10 -24.19 -82.05 -35.02
N PRO A 11 -24.10 -81.84 -33.66
CA PRO A 11 -24.87 -80.85 -32.93
C PRO A 11 -24.23 -80.35 -31.57
N ALA A 12 -25.01 -79.58 -30.93
CA ALA A 12 -25.05 -79.29 -29.48
C ALA A 12 -24.36 -78.02 -28.93
N SER A 13 -25.14 -77.01 -28.82
CA SER A 13 -25.39 -76.15 -27.68
C SER A 13 -24.30 -76.01 -26.61
N LEU A 14 -23.68 -74.81 -26.55
CA LEU A 14 -23.34 -74.18 -25.31
C LEU A 14 -23.51 -72.65 -25.47
N ARG A 15 -24.58 -72.15 -24.89
CA ARG A 15 -24.80 -70.69 -24.78
C ARG A 15 -23.80 -70.14 -23.75
N LEU A 16 -22.80 -69.40 -24.19
CA LEU A 16 -21.91 -68.64 -23.31
C LEU A 16 -22.39 -67.20 -23.33
N THR A 17 -23.10 -66.79 -22.27
CA THR A 17 -23.59 -65.45 -22.06
C THR A 17 -22.39 -64.60 -21.64
N CYS A 18 -21.84 -63.80 -22.54
CA CYS A 18 -20.84 -62.78 -22.20
C CYS A 18 -21.55 -61.59 -21.54
N PHE A 19 -21.44 -61.52 -20.22
CA PHE A 19 -21.72 -60.27 -19.49
C PHE A 19 -20.59 -59.30 -19.76
N ILE A 20 -20.84 -58.30 -20.60
CA ILE A 20 -19.96 -57.14 -20.76
C ILE A 20 -20.26 -56.18 -19.58
N THR A 21 -19.46 -56.28 -18.55
CA THR A 21 -19.51 -55.31 -17.43
C THR A 21 -18.77 -54.05 -17.92
N SER A 22 -19.55 -53.04 -18.38
CA SER A 22 -19.02 -51.70 -18.66
C SER A 22 -18.62 -51.02 -17.34
N ILE A 23 -17.38 -51.06 -17.00
CA ILE A 23 -16.80 -50.24 -15.93
C ILE A 23 -16.70 -48.82 -16.50
N ILE A 24 -17.68 -47.98 -16.16
CA ILE A 24 -17.60 -46.53 -16.35
C ILE A 24 -16.55 -46.00 -15.35
N PHE A 25 -15.33 -45.80 -15.83
CA PHE A 25 -14.31 -45.09 -15.10
C PHE A 25 -14.66 -43.60 -15.14
N SER A 26 -15.43 -43.13 -14.14
CA SER A 26 -15.65 -41.71 -13.90
C SER A 26 -14.31 -41.11 -13.51
N VAL A 27 -13.57 -40.58 -14.48
CA VAL A 27 -12.45 -39.69 -14.21
C VAL A 27 -13.03 -38.42 -13.62
N LEU A 28 -13.07 -38.32 -12.29
CA LEU A 28 -13.21 -37.09 -11.58
C LEU A 28 -11.99 -36.21 -12.01
N MET A 29 -12.20 -35.36 -12.99
CA MET A 29 -11.31 -34.23 -13.24
C MET A 29 -11.41 -33.32 -12.04
N THR A 30 -10.61 -33.59 -11.02
CA THR A 30 -10.27 -32.58 -10.02
C THR A 30 -9.48 -31.51 -10.77
N SER A 31 -10.16 -30.44 -11.20
CA SER A 31 -9.48 -29.21 -11.57
C SER A 31 -8.51 -28.91 -10.45
N PRO A 32 -7.21 -28.70 -10.73
CA PRO A 32 -6.32 -28.26 -9.68
C PRO A 32 -6.93 -26.95 -9.15
N ALA A 33 -7.37 -26.96 -7.89
CA ALA A 33 -7.70 -25.75 -7.19
C ALA A 33 -6.48 -24.86 -7.33
N ARG A 34 -6.55 -23.85 -8.17
CA ARG A 34 -5.51 -22.83 -8.29
C ARG A 34 -5.36 -22.31 -6.87
N ALA A 35 -4.20 -22.55 -6.26
CA ALA A 35 -3.93 -22.05 -4.93
C ALA A 35 -4.27 -20.57 -4.97
N GLU A 36 -5.26 -20.16 -4.18
CA GLU A 36 -5.69 -18.76 -4.12
C GLU A 36 -4.45 -17.96 -3.72
N GLU A 37 -4.03 -17.06 -4.60
CA GLU A 37 -2.84 -16.24 -4.38
C GLU A 37 -2.99 -15.54 -3.03
N ASP A 38 -2.01 -15.69 -2.14
CA ASP A 38 -2.05 -15.06 -0.81
C ASP A 38 -1.93 -13.54 -0.95
N ARG A 39 -3.09 -12.90 -1.12
CA ARG A 39 -3.21 -11.46 -1.32
C ARG A 39 -2.87 -10.62 -0.10
N LEU A 40 -2.76 -11.24 1.06
CA LEU A 40 -2.36 -10.60 2.31
C LEU A 40 -0.88 -10.87 2.64
N VAL A 41 -0.17 -11.50 1.72
CA VAL A 41 1.29 -11.79 1.78
C VAL A 41 1.74 -12.40 3.12
N GLY A 42 0.92 -13.29 3.69
CA GLY A 42 1.22 -13.98 4.95
C GLY A 42 1.00 -13.16 6.22
N LEU A 43 0.55 -11.91 6.13
CA LEU A 43 0.44 -11.03 7.30
C LEU A 43 -0.64 -11.47 8.28
N ILE A 44 -1.82 -11.83 7.78
CA ILE A 44 -2.93 -12.38 8.56
C ILE A 44 -3.72 -13.39 7.73
N PRO A 45 -4.43 -14.36 8.36
CA PRO A 45 -5.35 -15.24 7.64
C PRO A 45 -6.51 -14.45 7.03
N ALA A 46 -6.85 -14.71 5.76
CA ALA A 46 -8.02 -14.12 5.13
C ALA A 46 -9.33 -14.72 5.67
N ILE A 47 -10.36 -13.88 5.82
CA ILE A 47 -11.72 -14.32 6.15
C ILE A 47 -12.74 -13.62 5.26
N THR A 48 -13.93 -14.20 5.11
CA THR A 48 -15.08 -13.60 4.45
C THR A 48 -16.10 -13.12 5.48
N ALA A 49 -16.85 -12.08 5.16
CA ALA A 49 -17.91 -11.59 6.02
C ALA A 49 -19.07 -12.59 6.09
N ALA A 50 -19.49 -12.93 7.31
CA ALA A 50 -20.66 -13.79 7.50
C ALA A 50 -21.96 -13.12 7.08
N LYS A 51 -22.01 -11.77 7.16
CA LYS A 51 -23.11 -10.92 6.69
C LYS A 51 -22.54 -9.69 6.01
N PRO A 52 -23.12 -9.25 4.87
CA PRO A 52 -22.72 -8.00 4.24
C PRO A 52 -22.90 -6.81 5.18
N PHE A 53 -21.96 -5.88 5.16
CA PHE A 53 -22.05 -4.59 5.82
C PHE A 53 -21.54 -3.48 4.88
N LYS A 54 -21.87 -2.23 5.19
CA LYS A 54 -21.53 -1.06 4.38
C LYS A 54 -20.26 -0.38 4.88
N LEU A 55 -19.27 -0.27 4.02
CA LEU A 55 -18.01 0.44 4.26
C LEU A 55 -17.96 1.70 3.40
N ALA A 56 -17.65 2.83 4.03
CA ALA A 56 -17.37 4.09 3.34
C ALA A 56 -15.93 4.52 3.62
N VAL A 57 -15.25 5.11 2.64
CA VAL A 57 -13.85 5.54 2.77
C VAL A 57 -13.65 6.98 2.31
N THR A 58 -12.86 7.75 3.05
CA THR A 58 -12.34 9.05 2.62
C THR A 58 -10.82 9.05 2.65
N VAL A 59 -10.21 9.56 1.57
CA VAL A 59 -8.75 9.70 1.43
C VAL A 59 -8.38 11.15 1.14
N VAL A 60 -7.07 11.48 1.27
CA VAL A 60 -6.61 12.87 1.13
C VAL A 60 -6.64 13.34 -0.32
N HIS A 61 -6.01 12.61 -1.25
CA HIS A 61 -5.88 13.00 -2.66
C HIS A 61 -5.64 11.78 -3.56
N LEU A 62 -5.61 12.01 -4.89
CA LEU A 62 -5.34 10.99 -5.90
C LEU A 62 -4.13 11.37 -6.80
N ASN A 63 -3.22 12.20 -6.29
CA ASN A 63 -2.09 12.73 -7.08
C ASN A 63 -0.97 11.70 -7.29
N ASP A 64 -0.89 10.70 -6.42
CA ASP A 64 0.07 9.59 -6.48
C ASP A 64 -0.63 8.22 -6.41
N ASP A 65 0.15 7.16 -6.39
CA ASP A 65 -0.39 5.80 -6.40
C ASP A 65 -0.70 5.28 -4.98
N PHE A 66 -0.28 5.96 -3.91
CA PHE A 66 -0.48 5.50 -2.54
C PHE A 66 -1.97 5.38 -2.16
N TYR A 67 -2.73 6.49 -2.23
CA TYR A 67 -4.16 6.45 -1.91
C TYR A 67 -4.99 5.71 -2.97
N LYS A 68 -4.57 5.71 -4.24
CA LYS A 68 -5.17 4.86 -5.28
C LYS A 68 -4.99 3.39 -4.94
N GLY A 69 -3.80 3.00 -4.47
CA GLY A 69 -3.51 1.64 -4.00
C GLY A 69 -4.39 1.25 -2.81
N ILE A 70 -4.56 2.14 -1.83
CA ILE A 70 -5.46 1.90 -0.68
C ILE A 70 -6.89 1.67 -1.15
N ILE A 71 -7.43 2.54 -2.01
CA ILE A 71 -8.81 2.39 -2.53
C ILE A 71 -8.95 1.09 -3.33
N TYR A 72 -7.97 0.76 -4.18
CA TYR A 72 -7.96 -0.49 -4.92
C TYR A 72 -7.97 -1.69 -3.97
N GLY A 73 -7.07 -1.71 -2.99
CA GLY A 73 -7.01 -2.77 -1.98
C GLY A 73 -8.32 -2.94 -1.22
N ILE A 74 -8.98 -1.83 -0.83
CA ILE A 74 -10.29 -1.85 -0.18
C ILE A 74 -11.36 -2.43 -1.12
N THR A 75 -11.46 -1.94 -2.36
CA THR A 75 -12.55 -2.34 -3.27
C THR A 75 -12.38 -3.76 -3.79
N ASP A 76 -11.16 -4.19 -4.06
CA ASP A 76 -10.83 -5.56 -4.49
C ASP A 76 -11.11 -6.58 -3.36
N GLU A 77 -10.65 -6.29 -2.15
CA GLU A 77 -10.85 -7.17 -1.01
C GLU A 77 -12.32 -7.20 -0.55
N ALA A 78 -13.00 -6.05 -0.54
CA ALA A 78 -14.42 -5.95 -0.20
C ALA A 78 -15.28 -6.80 -1.15
N LYS A 79 -15.04 -6.71 -2.46
CA LYS A 79 -15.73 -7.53 -3.47
C LYS A 79 -15.53 -9.03 -3.21
N ARG A 80 -14.32 -9.43 -2.86
CA ARG A 80 -13.96 -10.83 -2.61
C ARG A 80 -14.57 -11.37 -1.32
N THR A 81 -14.74 -10.53 -0.32
CA THR A 81 -15.14 -10.92 1.04
C THR A 81 -16.60 -10.63 1.38
N GLY A 82 -17.38 -10.10 0.42
CA GLY A 82 -18.81 -9.83 0.61
C GLY A 82 -19.10 -8.53 1.39
N VAL A 83 -18.13 -7.59 1.44
CA VAL A 83 -18.32 -6.25 2.02
C VAL A 83 -18.77 -5.28 0.94
N ASN A 84 -19.71 -4.39 1.27
CA ASN A 84 -20.25 -3.40 0.33
C ASN A 84 -19.54 -2.04 0.52
N VAL A 85 -18.66 -1.66 -0.41
CA VAL A 85 -18.14 -0.29 -0.45
C VAL A 85 -19.20 0.62 -1.03
N VAL A 86 -19.81 1.46 -0.19
CA VAL A 86 -20.96 2.31 -0.56
C VAL A 86 -20.56 3.72 -0.94
N GLN A 87 -19.39 4.19 -0.52
CA GLN A 87 -18.87 5.50 -0.90
C GLN A 87 -17.35 5.56 -0.86
N VAL A 88 -16.77 6.26 -1.84
CA VAL A 88 -15.36 6.66 -1.89
C VAL A 88 -15.33 8.19 -2.03
N SER A 89 -14.68 8.87 -1.09
CA SER A 89 -14.58 10.34 -1.07
C SER A 89 -13.10 10.77 -1.05
N VAL A 90 -12.84 11.97 -1.55
CA VAL A 90 -11.49 12.53 -1.64
C VAL A 90 -11.50 13.98 -1.15
N ALA A 91 -10.69 14.30 -0.14
CA ALA A 91 -10.60 15.64 0.44
C ALA A 91 -9.95 16.67 -0.49
N GLY A 92 -9.12 16.21 -1.45
CA GLY A 92 -8.41 17.03 -2.42
C GLY A 92 -6.97 17.36 -2.05
N ALA A 93 -6.69 17.68 -0.79
CA ALA A 93 -5.33 17.99 -0.31
C ALA A 93 -5.18 17.79 1.21
N TYR A 94 -3.93 17.70 1.65
CA TYR A 94 -3.61 17.83 3.08
C TYR A 94 -4.10 19.20 3.61
N GLY A 95 -4.61 19.23 4.85
CA GLY A 95 -5.20 20.41 5.46
C GLY A 95 -6.68 20.65 5.15
N ASN A 96 -7.28 19.94 4.20
CA ASN A 96 -8.72 20.04 3.87
C ASN A 96 -9.60 19.31 4.89
N VAL A 97 -9.38 19.58 6.17
CA VAL A 97 -10.10 18.96 7.30
C VAL A 97 -11.61 19.19 7.21
N ARG A 98 -12.03 20.40 6.84
CA ARG A 98 -13.47 20.73 6.70
C ARG A 98 -14.17 19.86 5.66
N GLU A 99 -13.52 19.61 4.53
CA GLU A 99 -14.06 18.75 3.48
C GLU A 99 -14.22 17.32 3.97
N GLN A 100 -13.21 16.77 4.63
CA GLN A 100 -13.33 15.42 5.21
C GLN A 100 -14.38 15.34 6.32
N PHE A 101 -14.58 16.38 7.10
CA PHE A 101 -15.69 16.45 8.06
C PHE A 101 -17.03 16.26 7.36
N ALA A 102 -17.28 17.02 6.28
CA ALA A 102 -18.52 16.90 5.51
C ALA A 102 -18.71 15.49 4.94
N GLN A 103 -17.64 14.89 4.45
CA GLN A 103 -17.64 13.52 3.91
C GLN A 103 -17.95 12.48 5.01
N LEU A 104 -17.36 12.62 6.20
CA LEU A 104 -17.63 11.74 7.34
C LEU A 104 -19.08 11.91 7.85
N GLU A 105 -19.62 13.13 7.87
CA GLU A 105 -21.05 13.34 8.17
C GLU A 105 -21.96 12.68 7.13
N ALA A 106 -21.60 12.74 5.85
CA ALA A 106 -22.35 12.05 4.80
C ALA A 106 -22.38 10.53 5.02
N PHE A 107 -21.33 9.93 5.59
CA PHE A 107 -21.28 8.48 5.89
C PHE A 107 -22.38 8.05 6.89
N LYS A 108 -22.77 8.92 7.82
CA LYS A 108 -23.93 8.69 8.68
C LYS A 108 -25.23 8.66 7.87
N SER A 109 -25.38 9.61 6.95
CA SER A 109 -26.59 9.76 6.15
C SER A 109 -26.86 8.58 5.23
N ILE A 110 -25.80 7.98 4.66
CA ILE A 110 -25.91 6.78 3.81
C ILE A 110 -26.03 5.48 4.63
N GLY A 111 -25.93 5.56 5.95
CA GLY A 111 -26.00 4.42 6.85
C GLY A 111 -24.80 3.48 6.69
N ALA A 112 -23.59 4.02 6.67
CA ALA A 112 -22.37 3.21 6.71
C ALA A 112 -22.25 2.50 8.07
N ASP A 113 -21.78 1.27 8.07
CA ASP A 113 -21.48 0.52 9.28
C ASP A 113 -20.02 0.74 9.73
N VAL A 114 -19.13 0.98 8.74
CA VAL A 114 -17.70 1.25 8.96
C VAL A 114 -17.27 2.47 8.15
N ALA A 115 -16.65 3.44 8.80
CA ALA A 115 -16.00 4.60 8.21
C ALA A 115 -14.48 4.41 8.21
N VAL A 116 -13.86 4.45 7.04
CA VAL A 116 -12.41 4.38 6.88
C VAL A 116 -11.89 5.78 6.58
N LEU A 117 -10.99 6.27 7.43
CA LEU A 117 -10.39 7.60 7.35
C LEU A 117 -8.89 7.51 7.05
N ALA A 118 -8.47 8.01 5.89
CA ALA A 118 -7.08 8.42 5.65
C ALA A 118 -7.03 9.95 5.91
N PRO A 119 -6.52 10.41 7.07
CA PRO A 119 -6.79 11.77 7.53
C PRO A 119 -6.00 12.83 6.76
N ALA A 120 -6.63 13.95 6.44
CA ALA A 120 -5.98 15.11 5.81
C ALA A 120 -5.09 15.92 6.79
N ALA A 121 -5.20 15.66 8.09
CA ALA A 121 -4.36 16.22 9.14
C ALA A 121 -4.30 15.23 10.33
N TYR A 122 -3.25 15.34 11.15
CA TYR A 122 -3.12 14.51 12.36
C TYR A 122 -4.19 14.90 13.40
N ASN A 123 -4.41 16.20 13.61
CA ASN A 123 -5.29 16.73 14.64
C ASN A 123 -6.63 17.20 14.06
N GLY A 124 -7.63 17.34 14.94
CA GLY A 124 -8.89 18.02 14.66
C GLY A 124 -10.06 17.10 14.32
N PHE A 125 -9.86 15.78 14.15
CA PHE A 125 -10.92 14.84 13.77
C PHE A 125 -11.69 14.21 14.95
N ASP A 126 -11.20 14.31 16.18
CA ASP A 126 -11.81 13.64 17.33
C ASP A 126 -13.32 13.91 17.50
N PRO A 127 -13.83 15.16 17.33
CA PRO A 127 -15.26 15.42 17.48
C PRO A 127 -16.12 14.67 16.46
N ILE A 128 -15.73 14.63 15.18
CA ILE A 128 -16.49 13.91 14.16
C ILE A 128 -16.37 12.39 14.31
N ILE A 129 -15.19 11.89 14.66
CA ILE A 129 -14.98 10.47 14.93
C ILE A 129 -15.86 10.02 16.10
N LYS A 130 -15.90 10.80 17.18
CA LYS A 130 -16.81 10.54 18.29
C LYS A 130 -18.28 10.54 17.85
N SER A 131 -18.69 11.50 17.03
CA SER A 131 -20.05 11.59 16.49
C SER A 131 -20.46 10.37 15.67
N LEU A 132 -19.54 9.83 14.84
CA LEU A 132 -19.74 8.58 14.11
C LEU A 132 -19.91 7.39 15.06
N LYS A 133 -19.05 7.31 16.06
CA LYS A 133 -19.09 6.24 17.07
C LYS A 133 -20.38 6.27 17.90
N ASP A 134 -20.83 7.47 18.30
CA ASP A 134 -22.11 7.67 19.01
C ASP A 134 -23.32 7.24 18.13
N ALA A 135 -23.18 7.30 16.81
CA ALA A 135 -24.15 6.79 15.85
C ALA A 135 -24.03 5.28 15.56
N GLY A 136 -23.12 4.57 16.26
CA GLY A 136 -22.90 3.12 16.11
C GLY A 136 -22.00 2.74 14.92
N ILE A 137 -21.34 3.71 14.27
CA ILE A 137 -20.45 3.48 13.15
C ILE A 137 -19.04 3.20 13.66
N LYS A 138 -18.44 2.10 13.23
CA LYS A 138 -17.03 1.81 13.52
C LYS A 138 -16.12 2.71 12.70
N VAL A 139 -15.03 3.21 13.32
CA VAL A 139 -14.09 4.11 12.63
C VAL A 139 -12.69 3.51 12.62
N ALA A 140 -12.14 3.33 11.41
CA ALA A 140 -10.78 2.85 11.23
C ALA A 140 -9.90 3.91 10.57
N SER A 141 -8.62 4.00 10.99
CA SER A 141 -7.62 4.86 10.35
C SER A 141 -6.77 4.04 9.38
N VAL A 142 -6.44 4.59 8.21
CA VAL A 142 -5.60 3.94 7.21
C VAL A 142 -4.49 4.84 6.68
N GLY A 143 -3.32 4.27 6.47
CA GLY A 143 -2.14 4.92 5.88
C GLY A 143 -1.36 5.73 6.90
N ILE A 144 -1.88 6.86 7.34
CA ILE A 144 -1.26 7.72 8.35
C ILE A 144 -2.13 7.83 9.60
N PRO A 145 -1.55 8.10 10.78
CA PRO A 145 -2.29 8.16 12.02
C PRO A 145 -3.14 9.44 12.15
N VAL A 146 -4.12 9.39 13.05
CA VAL A 146 -4.95 10.53 13.49
C VAL A 146 -5.00 10.59 15.01
N ASP A 147 -4.97 11.79 15.57
CA ASP A 147 -5.10 11.99 17.02
C ASP A 147 -6.55 11.88 17.45
N SER A 148 -6.95 10.66 17.84
CA SER A 148 -8.27 10.39 18.43
C SER A 148 -8.27 9.07 19.18
N LYS A 149 -8.75 9.09 20.42
CA LYS A 149 -9.00 7.87 21.20
C LYS A 149 -10.25 7.09 20.77
N ASN A 150 -11.02 7.65 19.85
CA ASN A 150 -12.28 7.10 19.38
C ASN A 150 -12.14 6.24 18.12
N ILE A 151 -10.93 6.05 17.60
CA ILE A 151 -10.62 5.09 16.53
C ILE A 151 -10.72 3.66 17.10
N ASP A 152 -11.42 2.78 16.39
CA ASP A 152 -11.54 1.37 16.77
C ASP A 152 -10.26 0.58 16.47
N PHE A 153 -9.65 0.81 15.29
CA PHE A 153 -8.34 0.24 14.92
C PHE A 153 -7.66 1.04 13.79
N GLY A 154 -6.35 0.84 13.62
CA GLY A 154 -5.58 1.44 12.51
C GLY A 154 -4.81 0.41 11.70
N VAL A 155 -4.68 0.65 10.39
CA VAL A 155 -3.70 -0.01 9.51
C VAL A 155 -2.82 1.08 8.91
N LEU A 156 -1.62 1.20 9.43
CA LEU A 156 -0.77 2.38 9.29
C LEU A 156 0.58 2.00 8.69
N GLN A 157 1.39 3.01 8.45
CA GLN A 157 2.84 2.88 8.22
C GLN A 157 3.61 3.57 9.35
N ASP A 158 4.84 3.12 9.59
CA ASP A 158 5.75 3.78 10.53
C ASP A 158 6.59 4.82 9.79
N ASP A 159 6.15 6.07 9.82
CA ASP A 159 6.83 7.18 9.14
C ASP A 159 8.23 7.45 9.71
N THR A 160 8.45 7.23 11.01
CA THR A 160 9.79 7.33 11.62
C THR A 160 10.70 6.25 11.06
N TYR A 161 10.21 5.03 10.91
CA TYR A 161 10.96 3.91 10.34
C TYR A 161 11.25 4.10 8.85
N ILE A 162 10.30 4.66 8.08
CA ILE A 162 10.54 5.06 6.68
C ILE A 162 11.74 6.02 6.60
N GLY A 163 11.78 7.03 7.46
CA GLY A 163 12.92 7.94 7.55
C GLY A 163 14.24 7.24 7.85
N LYS A 164 14.24 6.31 8.81
CA LYS A 164 15.41 5.48 9.14
C LYS A 164 15.88 4.65 7.95
N LEU A 165 14.99 4.00 7.23
CA LEU A 165 15.33 3.19 6.05
C LEU A 165 16.00 4.02 4.95
N MET A 166 15.54 5.26 4.74
CA MET A 166 16.19 6.18 3.79
C MET A 166 17.60 6.58 4.23
N ALA A 167 17.80 6.85 5.52
CA ALA A 167 19.13 7.14 6.07
C ALA A 167 20.07 5.94 5.96
N ASP A 168 19.59 4.75 6.27
CA ASP A 168 20.33 3.49 6.11
C ASP A 168 20.84 3.28 4.69
N ALA A 169 20.03 3.59 3.68
CA ALA A 169 20.45 3.52 2.28
C ALA A 169 21.63 4.48 2.01
N VAL A 170 21.57 5.71 2.52
CA VAL A 170 22.70 6.67 2.43
C VAL A 170 23.91 6.17 3.21
N CYS A 171 23.74 5.63 4.42
CA CYS A 171 24.84 5.11 5.24
C CYS A 171 25.62 4.01 4.51
N LYS A 172 24.91 3.14 3.79
CA LYS A 172 25.51 2.02 3.03
C LYS A 172 26.12 2.43 1.70
N ALA A 173 25.80 3.63 1.18
CA ALA A 173 26.35 4.11 -0.08
C ALA A 173 27.87 4.27 -0.03
N ALA A 174 28.56 3.99 -1.15
CA ALA A 174 30.02 4.01 -1.25
C ALA A 174 30.61 5.42 -1.20
N ALA A 175 29.82 6.47 -1.53
CA ALA A 175 30.28 7.85 -1.56
C ALA A 175 30.82 8.33 -0.19
N LYS A 176 31.97 9.01 -0.18
CA LYS A 176 32.56 9.62 1.00
C LYS A 176 33.23 10.96 0.62
N PRO A 177 33.05 12.07 1.37
CA PRO A 177 32.08 12.23 2.45
C PRO A 177 30.63 12.19 1.96
N LYS A 178 29.67 11.95 2.87
CA LYS A 178 28.24 11.97 2.59
C LYS A 178 27.63 13.30 3.00
N LYS A 179 27.14 14.07 2.04
CA LYS A 179 26.50 15.36 2.26
C LYS A 179 25.10 15.37 1.70
N VAL A 180 24.12 15.39 2.59
CA VAL A 180 22.68 15.22 2.28
C VAL A 180 21.98 16.57 2.38
N ALA A 181 21.38 17.03 1.28
CA ALA A 181 20.41 18.12 1.33
C ALA A 181 19.03 17.59 1.68
N MET A 182 18.39 18.17 2.69
CA MET A 182 17.06 17.78 3.13
C MET A 182 16.00 18.67 2.49
N ILE A 183 15.06 18.07 1.74
CA ILE A 183 13.83 18.74 1.29
C ILE A 183 12.69 18.14 2.11
N PRO A 184 12.32 18.75 3.26
CA PRO A 184 11.44 18.10 4.22
C PRO A 184 9.97 18.00 3.79
N GLY A 185 9.51 18.86 2.84
CA GLY A 185 8.12 18.87 2.37
C GLY A 185 7.22 19.81 3.17
N PRO A 186 5.87 19.65 3.08
CA PRO A 186 4.91 20.61 3.59
C PRO A 186 4.95 20.76 5.11
N ALA A 187 4.84 22.02 5.58
CA ALA A 187 4.76 22.32 7.00
C ALA A 187 3.44 21.80 7.59
N GLY A 188 3.50 21.32 8.84
CA GLY A 188 2.32 20.85 9.59
C GLY A 188 1.83 19.44 9.24
N ALA A 189 2.45 18.76 8.27
CA ALA A 189 2.17 17.37 7.99
C ALA A 189 3.02 16.47 8.91
N GLU A 190 2.37 15.76 9.83
CA GLU A 190 3.05 14.96 10.85
C GLU A 190 3.91 13.84 10.24
N TRP A 191 3.42 13.15 9.21
CA TRP A 191 4.17 12.11 8.51
C TRP A 191 5.50 12.62 7.94
N VAL A 192 5.53 13.87 7.46
CA VAL A 192 6.75 14.51 6.93
C VAL A 192 7.76 14.75 8.04
N ARG A 193 7.28 15.26 9.17
CA ARG A 193 8.12 15.52 10.36
C ARG A 193 8.74 14.22 10.89
N LEU A 194 7.94 13.18 11.01
CA LEU A 194 8.40 11.88 11.50
C LEU A 194 9.47 11.26 10.59
N ARG A 195 9.27 11.29 9.26
CA ARG A 195 10.28 10.82 8.29
C ARG A 195 11.56 11.62 8.38
N TYR A 196 11.44 12.93 8.44
CA TYR A 196 12.61 13.83 8.55
C TYR A 196 13.41 13.57 9.84
N GLU A 197 12.76 13.50 10.98
CA GLU A 197 13.41 13.23 12.27
C GLU A 197 13.99 11.82 12.31
N GLY A 198 13.27 10.82 11.82
CA GLY A 198 13.74 9.44 11.69
C GLY A 198 15.01 9.33 10.85
N PHE A 199 15.05 10.05 9.72
CA PHE A 199 16.25 10.13 8.89
C PHE A 199 17.43 10.74 9.65
N LYS A 200 17.26 11.90 10.28
CA LYS A 200 18.33 12.60 10.99
C LYS A 200 18.89 11.77 12.16
N ALA A 201 18.00 11.15 12.92
CA ALA A 201 18.40 10.32 14.05
C ALA A 201 19.20 9.09 13.63
N GLU A 202 18.86 8.47 12.48
CA GLU A 202 19.58 7.31 11.95
C GLU A 202 20.91 7.72 11.28
N ALA A 203 20.91 8.84 10.54
CA ALA A 203 22.11 9.36 9.89
C ALA A 203 23.26 9.64 10.88
N GLN A 204 22.94 10.00 12.13
CA GLN A 204 23.95 10.17 13.20
C GLN A 204 24.64 8.87 13.62
N LYS A 205 24.05 7.71 13.35
CA LYS A 205 24.58 6.40 13.70
C LYS A 205 25.46 5.79 12.61
N CYS A 206 25.55 6.41 11.43
CA CYS A 206 26.35 5.90 10.33
C CYS A 206 27.83 5.78 10.73
N THR A 207 28.46 4.68 10.36
CA THR A 207 29.93 4.48 10.57
C THR A 207 30.77 5.47 9.81
N SER A 208 30.30 6.00 8.68
CA SER A 208 30.92 7.14 7.97
C SER A 208 30.07 8.38 8.21
N PRO A 209 30.70 9.52 8.59
CA PRO A 209 29.95 10.73 8.89
C PRO A 209 29.01 11.17 7.76
N VAL A 210 27.80 11.53 8.12
CA VAL A 210 26.78 12.12 7.23
C VAL A 210 26.59 13.58 7.66
N SER A 211 26.89 14.50 6.78
CA SER A 211 26.59 15.92 6.96
C SER A 211 25.24 16.24 6.38
N VAL A 212 24.39 16.89 7.16
CA VAL A 212 23.03 17.27 6.75
C VAL A 212 22.95 18.77 6.52
N ILE A 213 22.40 19.16 5.37
CA ILE A 213 22.05 20.54 5.04
C ILE A 213 20.54 20.64 5.10
N ASP A 214 20.04 21.31 6.13
CA ASP A 214 18.61 21.49 6.35
C ASP A 214 18.03 22.58 5.45
N SER A 215 16.78 22.39 5.03
CA SER A 215 15.95 23.47 4.51
C SER A 215 14.63 23.55 5.32
N ALA A 216 13.95 24.68 5.18
CA ALA A 216 12.68 24.88 5.90
C ALA A 216 11.60 23.94 5.40
N PHE A 217 10.73 23.49 6.33
CA PHE A 217 9.47 22.87 5.97
C PHE A 217 8.60 23.86 5.22
N GLY A 218 7.94 23.43 4.17
CA GLY A 218 7.05 24.25 3.35
C GLY A 218 6.97 23.76 1.92
N GLY A 219 6.07 24.40 1.15
CA GLY A 219 5.78 24.04 -0.23
C GLY A 219 4.91 22.79 -0.37
N GLY A 220 4.70 22.37 -1.62
CA GLY A 220 3.93 21.19 -1.98
C GLY A 220 4.74 19.90 -2.02
N ILE A 221 4.10 18.86 -2.52
CA ILE A 221 4.73 17.55 -2.76
C ILE A 221 4.78 17.24 -4.27
N ASP A 222 4.86 18.27 -5.10
CA ASP A 222 4.88 18.12 -6.56
C ASP A 222 6.30 18.15 -7.14
N LEU A 223 6.38 17.82 -8.42
CA LEU A 223 7.64 17.72 -9.15
C LEU A 223 8.35 19.08 -9.29
N GLN A 224 7.60 20.18 -9.51
CA GLN A 224 8.17 21.51 -9.70
C GLN A 224 8.81 22.03 -8.41
N GLU A 225 8.16 21.79 -7.28
CA GLU A 225 8.71 22.10 -5.96
C GLU A 225 10.01 21.35 -5.71
N GLY A 226 10.04 20.04 -6.00
CA GLY A 226 11.25 19.22 -5.89
C GLY A 226 12.39 19.72 -6.78
N LEU A 227 12.08 20.08 -8.04
CA LEU A 227 13.04 20.63 -8.98
C LEU A 227 13.62 21.97 -8.49
N ALA A 228 12.76 22.89 -8.07
CA ALA A 228 13.19 24.24 -7.65
C ALA A 228 14.07 24.17 -6.39
N LYS A 229 13.62 23.45 -5.35
CA LYS A 229 14.37 23.33 -4.09
C LYS A 229 15.70 22.60 -4.25
N ALA A 230 15.73 21.50 -4.99
CA ALA A 230 16.95 20.77 -5.27
C ALA A 230 17.96 21.61 -6.06
N SER A 231 17.46 22.35 -7.07
CA SER A 231 18.32 23.25 -7.87
C SER A 231 18.96 24.33 -7.02
N ASP A 232 18.21 24.99 -6.17
CA ASP A 232 18.70 26.03 -5.26
C ASP A 232 19.69 25.48 -4.23
N LEU A 233 19.39 24.34 -3.60
CA LEU A 233 20.29 23.71 -2.62
C LEU A 233 21.63 23.32 -3.24
N MET A 234 21.63 22.74 -4.45
CA MET A 234 22.86 22.33 -5.13
C MET A 234 23.68 23.52 -5.66
N LEU A 235 23.03 24.64 -6.02
CA LEU A 235 23.74 25.86 -6.39
C LEU A 235 24.48 26.47 -5.20
N ARG A 236 23.83 26.51 -4.04
CA ARG A 236 24.45 27.06 -2.81
C ARG A 236 25.46 26.11 -2.16
N ASN A 237 25.37 24.83 -2.39
CA ASN A 237 26.18 23.78 -1.80
C ASN A 237 26.70 22.82 -2.87
N PRO A 238 27.79 23.15 -3.57
CA PRO A 238 28.29 22.37 -4.71
C PRO A 238 28.75 20.95 -4.38
N ASP A 239 28.97 20.62 -3.16
CA ASP A 239 29.49 19.35 -2.66
C ASP A 239 28.36 18.39 -2.14
N ILE A 240 27.07 18.75 -2.32
CA ILE A 240 25.95 17.84 -2.08
C ILE A 240 26.08 16.64 -3.03
N ASN A 241 26.00 15.44 -2.45
CA ASN A 241 25.99 14.18 -3.20
C ASN A 241 24.76 13.30 -2.88
N PHE A 242 23.91 13.71 -1.93
CA PHE A 242 22.62 13.08 -1.69
C PHE A 242 21.53 14.14 -1.46
N ILE A 243 20.31 13.82 -1.88
CA ILE A 243 19.12 14.62 -1.61
C ILE A 243 18.05 13.71 -0.97
N TYR A 244 17.59 14.10 0.21
CA TYR A 244 16.43 13.49 0.85
C TYR A 244 15.15 14.20 0.43
N THR A 245 14.13 13.41 0.08
CA THR A 245 12.77 13.88 -0.10
C THR A 245 11.79 12.94 0.59
N PRO A 246 10.75 13.43 1.27
CA PRO A 246 9.83 12.58 2.02
C PRO A 246 8.83 11.83 1.12
N GLN A 247 8.77 12.16 -0.20
CA GLN A 247 7.80 11.62 -1.13
C GLN A 247 8.34 11.63 -2.56
N ILE A 248 7.97 10.62 -3.34
CA ILE A 248 8.53 10.30 -4.66
C ILE A 248 8.42 11.43 -5.69
N THR A 249 7.34 12.22 -5.67
CA THR A 249 7.15 13.27 -6.68
C THR A 249 8.14 14.41 -6.49
N LEU A 250 8.41 14.80 -5.23
CA LEU A 250 9.53 15.69 -4.89
C LEU A 250 10.87 15.09 -5.31
N GLY A 251 11.07 13.79 -5.05
CA GLY A 251 12.28 13.07 -5.43
C GLY A 251 12.52 13.06 -6.93
N MET A 252 11.48 12.88 -7.73
CA MET A 252 11.57 12.94 -9.19
C MET A 252 11.97 14.33 -9.67
N GLY A 253 11.46 15.40 -9.05
CA GLY A 253 11.89 16.77 -9.28
C GLY A 253 13.36 16.98 -8.95
N ALA A 254 13.82 16.46 -7.82
CA ALA A 254 15.22 16.50 -7.44
C ALA A 254 16.14 15.75 -8.44
N VAL A 255 15.72 14.59 -8.94
CA VAL A 255 16.43 13.88 -10.03
C VAL A 255 16.52 14.73 -11.29
N GLN A 256 15.45 15.44 -11.64
CA GLN A 256 15.48 16.34 -12.78
C GLN A 256 16.48 17.49 -12.59
N ALA A 257 16.54 18.09 -11.40
CA ALA A 257 17.52 19.11 -11.06
C ALA A 257 18.97 18.58 -11.17
N ILE A 258 19.24 17.39 -10.64
CA ILE A 258 20.53 16.71 -10.74
C ILE A 258 20.97 16.55 -12.21
N ARG A 259 20.06 16.10 -13.08
CA ARG A 259 20.32 15.92 -14.50
C ARG A 259 20.58 17.26 -15.23
N GLN A 260 19.76 18.28 -14.98
CA GLN A 260 19.90 19.61 -15.59
C GLN A 260 21.20 20.31 -15.22
N GLN A 261 21.66 20.13 -13.98
CA GLN A 261 22.91 20.74 -13.49
C GLN A 261 24.13 19.82 -13.63
N HIS A 262 23.97 18.66 -14.29
CA HIS A 262 25.03 17.66 -14.50
C HIS A 262 25.76 17.28 -13.21
N ARG A 263 25.01 17.12 -12.11
CA ARG A 263 25.58 16.82 -10.78
C ARG A 263 25.76 15.32 -10.56
N ASP A 264 26.81 14.97 -9.82
CA ASP A 264 27.00 13.62 -9.31
C ASP A 264 26.37 13.52 -7.91
N ALA A 265 25.06 13.37 -7.91
CA ALA A 265 24.26 13.22 -6.71
C ALA A 265 23.14 12.19 -6.95
N ALA A 266 22.62 11.62 -5.85
CA ALA A 266 21.52 10.67 -5.87
C ALA A 266 20.43 11.04 -4.86
N VAL A 267 19.20 10.57 -5.09
CA VAL A 267 18.03 10.87 -4.26
C VAL A 267 17.66 9.65 -3.42
N VAL A 268 17.27 9.85 -2.16
CA VAL A 268 16.50 8.89 -1.37
C VAL A 268 15.12 9.45 -1.14
N SER A 269 14.10 8.59 -1.29
CA SER A 269 12.69 9.00 -1.23
C SER A 269 11.80 7.88 -0.71
N SER A 270 10.49 8.13 -0.61
CA SER A 270 9.50 7.12 -0.29
C SER A 270 8.23 7.29 -1.12
N ALA A 271 7.31 6.37 -1.01
CA ALA A 271 6.17 6.12 -1.90
C ALA A 271 6.62 5.78 -3.34
N MET A 272 6.09 4.71 -3.90
CA MET A 272 6.52 4.26 -5.22
C MET A 272 5.52 4.64 -6.30
N VAL A 273 6.05 5.06 -7.46
CA VAL A 273 5.29 5.20 -8.71
C VAL A 273 6.06 4.54 -9.85
N LYS A 274 5.36 3.90 -10.77
CA LYS A 274 5.98 3.12 -11.84
C LYS A 274 6.97 3.93 -12.69
N ARG A 275 6.68 5.22 -12.93
CA ARG A 275 7.55 6.13 -13.69
C ARG A 275 8.89 6.46 -13.00
N ALA A 276 9.08 6.13 -11.73
CA ALA A 276 10.34 6.31 -11.01
C ALA A 276 11.31 5.12 -11.18
N VAL A 277 10.83 3.96 -11.65
CA VAL A 277 11.67 2.74 -11.86
C VAL A 277 12.94 3.03 -12.64
N PRO A 278 12.91 3.70 -13.81
CA PRO A 278 14.15 4.00 -14.55
C PRO A 278 15.15 4.87 -13.78
N MET A 279 14.68 5.70 -12.85
CA MET A 279 15.55 6.56 -12.02
C MET A 279 16.27 5.78 -10.91
N ILE A 280 15.69 4.65 -10.49
CA ILE A 280 16.33 3.73 -9.56
C ILE A 280 17.34 2.84 -10.31
N GLU A 281 16.97 2.36 -11.50
CA GLU A 281 17.83 1.53 -12.34
C GLU A 281 19.10 2.27 -12.80
N ASP A 282 19.01 3.56 -13.13
CA ASP A 282 20.15 4.40 -13.50
C ASP A 282 20.93 4.96 -12.30
N GLY A 283 20.46 4.69 -11.08
CA GLY A 283 21.10 5.09 -9.82
C GLY A 283 20.92 6.57 -9.43
N LYS A 284 20.09 7.34 -10.15
CA LYS A 284 19.76 8.73 -9.76
C LYS A 284 18.79 8.77 -8.57
N MET A 285 17.99 7.72 -8.38
CA MET A 285 17.39 7.39 -7.09
C MET A 285 18.16 6.23 -6.48
N LEU A 286 18.88 6.49 -5.39
CA LEU A 286 19.66 5.49 -4.66
C LEU A 286 18.75 4.42 -4.06
N ALA A 287 17.65 4.87 -3.46
CA ALA A 287 16.63 4.01 -2.86
C ALA A 287 15.29 4.73 -2.74
N VAL A 288 14.22 3.96 -2.81
CA VAL A 288 12.86 4.39 -2.51
C VAL A 288 12.26 3.44 -1.50
N VAL A 289 11.72 3.94 -0.41
CA VAL A 289 10.98 3.13 0.55
C VAL A 289 9.57 2.91 0.03
N SER A 290 9.20 1.65 -0.19
CA SER A 290 7.86 1.22 -0.62
C SER A 290 6.84 1.50 0.47
N GLU A 291 5.68 2.00 0.08
CA GLU A 291 4.51 2.23 0.94
C GLU A 291 3.35 1.38 0.42
N PRO A 292 3.09 0.18 1.02
CA PRO A 292 2.25 -0.84 0.41
C PRO A 292 0.75 -0.55 0.56
N GLY A 293 0.26 0.49 -0.13
CA GLY A 293 -1.11 0.97 -0.06
C GLY A 293 -2.17 -0.09 -0.36
N ILE A 294 -1.91 -0.98 -1.33
CA ILE A 294 -2.84 -2.07 -1.68
C ILE A 294 -3.00 -3.03 -0.49
N ILE A 295 -1.89 -3.41 0.15
CA ILE A 295 -1.92 -4.28 1.32
C ILE A 295 -2.64 -3.60 2.48
N MET A 296 -2.39 -2.30 2.71
CA MET A 296 -3.12 -1.53 3.73
C MET A 296 -4.63 -1.55 3.48
N GLY A 297 -5.05 -1.32 2.24
CA GLY A 297 -6.47 -1.35 1.87
C GLY A 297 -7.11 -2.72 2.09
N ARG A 298 -6.43 -3.81 1.74
CA ARG A 298 -6.90 -5.18 1.99
C ARG A 298 -7.01 -5.49 3.48
N LEU A 299 -5.99 -5.11 4.26
CA LEU A 299 -5.97 -5.33 5.71
C LEU A 299 -7.09 -4.55 6.42
N ILE A 300 -7.39 -3.31 5.99
CA ILE A 300 -8.51 -2.53 6.54
C ILE A 300 -9.83 -3.31 6.42
N VAL A 301 -10.11 -3.91 5.25
CA VAL A 301 -11.33 -4.71 5.05
C VAL A 301 -11.31 -5.95 5.96
N GLN A 302 -10.18 -6.64 6.04
CA GLN A 302 -10.04 -7.83 6.87
C GLN A 302 -10.20 -7.55 8.37
N TYR A 303 -9.69 -6.42 8.85
CA TYR A 303 -9.89 -5.99 10.24
C TYR A 303 -11.32 -5.47 10.46
N ALA A 304 -11.91 -4.76 9.48
CA ALA A 304 -13.32 -4.35 9.55
C ALA A 304 -14.27 -5.54 9.69
N ILE A 305 -14.06 -6.64 8.92
CA ILE A 305 -14.86 -7.86 9.05
C ILE A 305 -14.73 -8.43 10.48
N ARG A 306 -13.52 -8.49 11.02
CA ARG A 306 -13.28 -9.01 12.37
C ARG A 306 -13.93 -8.14 13.43
N GLU A 307 -13.80 -6.83 13.32
CA GLU A 307 -14.42 -5.87 14.24
C GLU A 307 -15.95 -5.98 14.25
N MET A 308 -16.57 -6.05 13.05
CA MET A 308 -18.03 -6.21 12.90
C MET A 308 -18.54 -7.54 13.45
N GLU A 309 -17.71 -8.57 13.46
CA GLU A 309 -18.07 -9.92 13.92
C GLU A 309 -17.54 -10.24 15.32
N ASN A 310 -16.97 -9.26 16.05
CA ASN A 310 -16.34 -9.42 17.36
C ASN A 310 -15.29 -10.54 17.39
N LYS A 311 -14.52 -10.69 16.30
CA LYS A 311 -13.41 -11.64 16.18
C LYS A 311 -12.09 -10.98 16.60
N PRO A 312 -11.08 -11.76 17.02
CA PRO A 312 -9.76 -11.22 17.33
C PRO A 312 -9.14 -10.45 16.18
N LEU A 313 -8.48 -9.34 16.48
CA LEU A 313 -7.70 -8.52 15.55
C LEU A 313 -6.22 -8.91 15.69
N PRO A 314 -5.70 -9.86 14.89
CA PRO A 314 -4.35 -10.38 15.06
C PRO A 314 -3.29 -9.33 14.72
N ASN A 315 -2.15 -9.40 15.43
CA ASN A 315 -0.94 -8.62 15.17
C ASN A 315 -1.08 -7.10 15.36
N LEU A 316 -2.18 -6.59 15.93
CA LEU A 316 -2.27 -5.18 16.29
C LEU A 316 -1.35 -4.88 17.49
N ALA A 317 -0.57 -3.81 17.38
CA ALA A 317 0.05 -3.18 18.52
C ALA A 317 -1.05 -2.59 19.44
N PRO A 318 -0.94 -2.69 20.77
CA PRO A 318 -1.97 -2.19 21.67
C PRO A 318 -2.04 -0.66 21.67
N ALA A 319 -3.17 -0.12 22.09
CA ALA A 319 -3.28 1.31 22.37
C ALA A 319 -2.18 1.76 23.33
N GLY A 320 -1.54 2.91 23.07
CA GLY A 320 -0.37 3.41 23.77
C GLY A 320 0.97 3.06 23.11
N ALA A 321 1.01 2.05 22.24
CA ALA A 321 2.19 1.80 21.41
C ALA A 321 2.38 2.93 20.39
N ASP A 322 3.64 3.23 20.09
CA ASP A 322 4.05 4.28 19.12
C ASP A 322 3.40 5.66 19.38
N GLY A 323 2.93 5.91 20.63
CA GLY A 323 2.26 7.14 21.03
C GLY A 323 0.81 7.28 20.54
N LEU A 324 0.23 6.23 19.93
CA LEU A 324 -1.14 6.25 19.44
C LEU A 324 -2.14 5.76 20.49
N SER A 325 -3.29 6.42 20.60
CA SER A 325 -4.32 6.10 21.58
C SER A 325 -5.26 4.93 21.18
N TYR A 326 -4.99 4.25 20.09
CA TYR A 326 -5.75 3.10 19.58
C TYR A 326 -4.86 1.97 19.09
N ALA A 327 -5.41 0.77 19.03
CA ALA A 327 -4.70 -0.40 18.53
C ALA A 327 -4.47 -0.28 17.01
N HIS A 328 -3.27 -0.63 16.53
CA HIS A 328 -2.94 -0.46 15.14
C HIS A 328 -1.94 -1.51 14.65
N TYR A 329 -1.89 -1.69 13.33
CA TYR A 329 -0.91 -2.52 12.64
C TYR A 329 -0.06 -1.66 11.71
N ASN A 330 1.24 -1.61 11.94
CA ASN A 330 2.18 -0.98 11.03
C ASN A 330 2.57 -1.98 9.94
N VAL A 331 2.15 -1.70 8.70
CA VAL A 331 2.45 -2.56 7.55
C VAL A 331 3.94 -2.44 7.21
N PRO A 332 4.67 -3.58 7.09
CA PRO A 332 6.10 -3.54 6.82
C PRO A 332 6.45 -2.85 5.51
N ASN A 333 7.39 -1.91 5.56
CA ASN A 333 7.96 -1.23 4.41
C ASN A 333 9.15 -2.00 3.83
N LYS A 334 9.40 -1.86 2.54
CA LYS A 334 10.56 -2.40 1.83
C LYS A 334 11.39 -1.28 1.23
N VAL A 335 12.71 -1.46 1.20
CA VAL A 335 13.61 -0.57 0.44
C VAL A 335 13.72 -1.12 -0.99
N LEU A 336 13.37 -0.30 -1.96
CA LEU A 336 13.55 -0.58 -3.38
C LEU A 336 14.79 0.16 -3.87
N ASP A 337 15.72 -0.58 -4.42
CA ASP A 337 16.95 -0.09 -5.01
C ASP A 337 17.24 -0.81 -6.34
N LYS A 338 18.38 -0.52 -6.94
CA LYS A 338 18.79 -1.11 -8.22
C LYS A 338 18.82 -2.64 -8.21
N SER A 339 19.01 -3.28 -7.06
CA SER A 339 19.14 -4.75 -6.95
C SER A 339 17.78 -5.47 -7.02
N ASN A 340 16.68 -4.80 -6.68
CA ASN A 340 15.38 -5.45 -6.48
C ASN A 340 14.21 -4.77 -7.21
N VAL A 341 14.34 -3.54 -7.67
CA VAL A 341 13.22 -2.78 -8.26
C VAL A 341 12.64 -3.44 -9.50
N ALA A 342 13.47 -4.06 -10.34
CA ALA A 342 13.02 -4.70 -11.58
C ALA A 342 12.11 -5.94 -11.34
N THR A 343 12.24 -6.58 -10.19
CA THR A 343 11.47 -7.79 -9.83
C THR A 343 10.41 -7.54 -8.77
N HIS A 344 10.27 -6.30 -8.30
CA HIS A 344 9.29 -5.97 -7.28
C HIS A 344 7.84 -6.09 -7.82
N PRO A 345 6.96 -6.82 -7.14
CA PRO A 345 5.59 -7.04 -7.60
C PRO A 345 4.69 -5.84 -7.24
N PHE A 346 4.83 -4.74 -7.97
CA PHE A 346 4.13 -3.47 -7.72
C PHE A 346 2.62 -3.61 -7.57
N GLU A 347 1.97 -4.45 -8.40
CA GLU A 347 0.52 -4.65 -8.38
C GLU A 347 0.04 -5.44 -7.16
N THR A 348 0.95 -6.09 -6.43
CA THR A 348 0.63 -6.71 -5.15
C THR A 348 0.65 -5.70 -4.00
N TYR A 349 1.57 -4.75 -4.04
CA TYR A 349 1.86 -3.88 -2.90
C TYR A 349 1.37 -2.43 -3.04
N GLU A 350 1.64 -1.76 -4.18
CA GLU A 350 1.48 -0.30 -4.27
C GLU A 350 0.60 0.19 -5.41
N ILE A 351 0.74 -0.40 -6.60
CA ILE A 351 0.23 0.19 -7.84
C ILE A 351 -0.97 -0.60 -8.33
N ALA A 352 -2.15 0.01 -8.30
CA ALA A 352 -3.35 -0.60 -8.85
C ALA A 352 -3.18 -0.96 -10.34
N PRO A 353 -3.84 -2.04 -10.84
CA PRO A 353 -3.80 -2.41 -12.25
C PRO A 353 -4.15 -1.23 -13.17
N ALA A 354 -3.49 -1.15 -14.33
CA ALA A 354 -3.60 0.00 -15.23
C ALA A 354 -5.02 0.22 -15.81
N ASP A 355 -5.81 -0.82 -15.88
CA ASP A 355 -7.21 -0.80 -16.33
C ASP A 355 -8.21 -0.48 -15.21
N TRP A 356 -7.77 -0.52 -13.95
CA TRP A 356 -8.63 -0.18 -12.82
C TRP A 356 -8.85 1.33 -12.72
N LYS A 357 -10.08 1.70 -12.44
CA LYS A 357 -10.47 3.09 -12.21
C LYS A 357 -11.02 3.24 -10.80
N VAL A 358 -10.69 4.37 -10.16
CA VAL A 358 -11.32 4.74 -8.89
C VAL A 358 -12.83 4.74 -9.10
N PRO A 359 -13.61 4.07 -8.22
CA PRO A 359 -15.07 4.12 -8.28
C PRO A 359 -15.56 5.56 -8.32
N ALA A 360 -16.69 5.79 -9.02
CA ALA A 360 -17.26 7.14 -9.11
C ALA A 360 -17.41 7.74 -7.71
N MET A 361 -16.77 8.91 -7.52
CA MET A 361 -16.89 9.69 -6.28
C MET A 361 -18.32 10.26 -6.23
N GLN A 362 -19.04 9.99 -5.15
CA GLN A 362 -20.37 10.52 -4.90
C GLN A 362 -20.30 11.58 -3.82
#